data_a457b8904f7f3daf09ad64aef0448924
#
_entry.id   a457b8904f7f3daf09ad64aef0448924
#
_cell.length_a   1.000
_cell.length_b   1.000
_cell.length_c   1.000
_cell.angle_alpha   90.00
_cell.angle_beta   90.00
_cell.angle_gamma   90.00
#
_symmetry.space_group_name_H-M   'P 1'
#
loop_
_entity.id
_entity.type
_entity.pdbx_description
1 polymer ?
#
loop_
_entity_poly.entity_id
_entity_poly.type
_entity_poly.pdbx_seq_one_letter_code
_entity_poly.pdbx_strand_id
1 'polypeptide(L)'
;QIDRENVDRLQLAWVWGMEDGTSQPDPLVRDGILYVPNAGNVIQAIDGVDGTLLWEWRHTFPEGAGTRGQLRNLAVWEDLISVATEDGVMVALDARTGVVRWHSTLADWKLGYQNSSGPIVVDGKLINGIDGCSRFTEASCFITAHDARTGEELWRTYTVARPGEPGGDTWGDLPFALRGGSEVWIAGSYDSALDLLFFGTAQSKPWVAASRGLTVNDATLFANSTLALDPDDGSIVWFFQHITGE
;
A
#
# COMPACT_ATOMS: atom_id res chain seq x y z
N GLN A 1 21.48 17.79 -6.42
CA GLN A 1 21.54 16.38 -6.88
C GLN A 1 22.95 15.85 -6.64
N ILE A 2 23.07 14.60 -6.16
CA ILE A 2 24.37 13.93 -6.01
C ILE A 2 24.77 13.36 -7.38
N ASP A 3 26.02 13.62 -7.77
CA ASP A 3 26.60 13.16 -9.03
C ASP A 3 28.08 12.82 -8.86
N ARG A 4 28.76 12.49 -9.96
CA ARG A 4 30.19 12.14 -9.96
C ARG A 4 31.13 13.28 -9.56
N GLU A 5 30.69 14.53 -9.66
CA GLU A 5 31.52 15.72 -9.38
C GLU A 5 31.40 16.15 -7.92
N ASN A 6 30.44 15.63 -7.16
CA ASN A 6 30.19 16.07 -5.79
C ASN A 6 30.05 14.95 -4.75
N VAL A 7 29.99 13.67 -5.18
CA VAL A 7 29.83 12.53 -4.27
C VAL A 7 30.96 12.38 -3.26
N ASP A 8 32.18 12.77 -3.62
CA ASP A 8 33.35 12.73 -2.76
C ASP A 8 33.39 13.83 -1.68
N ARG A 9 32.51 14.81 -1.78
CA ARG A 9 32.35 15.91 -0.84
C ARG A 9 31.18 15.72 0.14
N LEU A 10 30.50 14.57 0.09
CA LEU A 10 29.43 14.26 1.02
C LEU A 10 29.97 14.22 2.45
N GLN A 11 29.24 14.88 3.35
CA GLN A 11 29.53 14.90 4.78
C GLN A 11 28.25 14.59 5.55
N LEU A 12 28.41 13.97 6.71
CA LEU A 12 27.32 13.79 7.65
C LEU A 12 26.86 15.15 8.18
N ALA A 13 25.61 15.53 7.88
CA ALA A 13 25.04 16.78 8.36
C ALA A 13 24.45 16.62 9.77
N TRP A 14 23.65 15.58 9.97
CA TRP A 14 22.99 15.26 11.25
C TRP A 14 22.56 13.78 11.26
N VAL A 15 22.13 13.30 12.43
CA VAL A 15 21.62 11.95 12.65
C VAL A 15 20.31 12.03 13.41
N TRP A 16 19.32 11.23 13.00
CA TRP A 16 18.03 11.11 13.67
C TRP A 16 17.85 9.71 14.24
N GLY A 17 17.41 9.61 15.51
CA GLY A 17 17.04 8.35 16.13
C GLY A 17 15.62 7.96 15.76
N MET A 18 15.47 6.80 15.12
CA MET A 18 14.15 6.24 14.78
C MET A 18 13.49 5.61 16.01
N GLU A 19 12.16 5.45 15.98
CA GLU A 19 11.42 4.67 16.99
C GLU A 19 11.87 3.20 16.99
N ASP A 20 11.82 2.56 18.16
CA ASP A 20 12.11 1.14 18.30
C ASP A 20 11.07 0.30 17.55
N GLY A 21 11.52 -0.69 16.81
CA GLY A 21 10.65 -1.62 16.09
C GLY A 21 11.15 -1.95 14.69
N THR A 22 10.35 -2.74 13.97
CA THR A 22 10.62 -3.05 12.58
C THR A 22 10.29 -1.84 11.71
N SER A 23 11.27 -1.34 10.99
CA SER A 23 11.11 -0.19 10.12
C SER A 23 11.63 -0.50 8.71
N GLN A 24 10.84 -0.19 7.70
CA GLN A 24 11.20 -0.30 6.28
C GLN A 24 10.72 0.95 5.54
N PRO A 25 11.05 2.16 6.03
CA PRO A 25 10.47 3.39 5.51
C PRO A 25 11.18 3.86 4.25
N ASP A 26 10.39 4.40 3.34
CA ASP A 26 10.85 5.29 2.29
C ASP A 26 10.53 6.74 2.71
N PRO A 27 11.50 7.50 3.22
CA PRO A 27 11.26 8.88 3.62
C PRO A 27 11.02 9.76 2.39
N LEU A 28 10.09 10.72 2.53
CA LEU A 28 9.84 11.73 1.51
C LEU A 28 10.47 13.06 1.88
N VAL A 29 10.98 13.75 0.88
CA VAL A 29 11.48 15.13 1.05
C VAL A 29 10.65 16.07 0.19
N ARG A 30 10.13 17.12 0.81
CA ARG A 30 9.46 18.21 0.12
C ARG A 30 9.70 19.55 0.81
N ASP A 31 10.04 20.56 0.05
CA ASP A 31 10.25 21.93 0.52
C ASP A 31 11.20 22.04 1.73
N GLY A 32 12.25 21.20 1.74
CA GLY A 32 13.26 21.15 2.80
C GLY A 32 12.84 20.35 4.03
N ILE A 33 11.64 19.79 4.07
CA ILE A 33 11.14 18.94 5.17
C ILE A 33 11.30 17.48 4.77
N LEU A 34 11.86 16.68 5.68
CA LEU A 34 11.95 15.23 5.60
C LEU A 34 10.80 14.61 6.40
N TYR A 35 9.92 13.87 5.73
CA TYR A 35 8.84 13.11 6.36
C TYR A 35 9.27 11.65 6.51
N VAL A 36 9.31 11.18 7.75
CA VAL A 36 9.84 9.87 8.10
C VAL A 36 8.74 9.01 8.71
N PRO A 37 8.33 7.92 8.04
CA PRO A 37 7.48 6.92 8.67
C PRO A 37 8.31 6.07 9.62
N ASN A 38 7.77 5.83 10.82
CA ASN A 38 8.38 5.01 11.87
C ASN A 38 7.48 3.83 12.25
N ALA A 39 8.06 2.90 12.99
CA ALA A 39 7.33 1.81 13.61
C ALA A 39 6.15 2.32 14.46
N GLY A 40 5.06 1.52 14.55
CA GLY A 40 3.86 1.90 15.30
C GLY A 40 3.02 2.99 14.63
N ASN A 41 3.19 3.21 13.32
CA ASN A 41 2.51 4.23 12.52
C ASN A 41 2.72 5.64 13.09
N VAL A 42 3.97 5.98 13.33
CA VAL A 42 4.40 7.32 13.72
C VAL A 42 4.97 8.03 12.50
N ILE A 43 4.55 9.26 12.27
CA ILE A 43 5.08 10.12 11.21
C ILE A 43 5.78 11.31 11.87
N GLN A 44 7.03 11.54 11.47
CA GLN A 44 7.82 12.66 11.94
C GLN A 44 8.20 13.55 10.76
N ALA A 45 8.03 14.85 10.93
CA ALA A 45 8.53 15.86 10.00
C ALA A 45 9.78 16.52 10.59
N ILE A 46 10.85 16.50 9.85
CA ILE A 46 12.19 16.91 10.30
C ILE A 46 12.70 17.98 9.34
N ASP A 47 13.27 19.06 9.87
CA ASP A 47 13.97 20.03 9.06
C ASP A 47 15.18 19.37 8.39
N GLY A 48 15.21 19.37 7.07
CA GLY A 48 16.26 18.72 6.29
C GLY A 48 17.63 19.38 6.44
N VAL A 49 17.70 20.62 6.91
CA VAL A 49 18.93 21.38 7.06
C VAL A 49 19.69 20.99 8.33
N ASP A 50 19.00 20.93 9.45
CA ASP A 50 19.64 20.79 10.77
C ASP A 50 19.14 19.60 11.59
N GLY A 51 18.14 18.85 11.10
CA GLY A 51 17.57 17.69 11.78
C GLY A 51 16.60 18.05 12.91
N THR A 52 16.11 19.29 13.01
CA THR A 52 15.13 19.68 14.02
C THR A 52 13.78 19.00 13.76
N LEU A 53 13.19 18.38 14.79
CA LEU A 53 11.82 17.86 14.73
C LEU A 53 10.83 19.02 14.67
N LEU A 54 10.07 19.08 13.57
CA LEU A 54 9.05 20.12 13.36
C LEU A 54 7.72 19.72 13.97
N TRP A 55 7.29 18.49 13.72
CA TRP A 55 6.09 17.90 14.31
C TRP A 55 6.16 16.36 14.27
N GLU A 56 5.33 15.75 15.11
CA GLU A 56 5.14 14.30 15.17
C GLU A 56 3.64 13.99 15.24
N TRP A 57 3.22 13.00 14.49
CA TRP A 57 1.89 12.40 14.58
C TRP A 57 2.01 10.92 14.91
N ARG A 58 1.18 10.45 15.84
CA ARG A 58 1.10 9.04 16.24
C ARG A 58 -0.32 8.53 16.02
N HIS A 59 -0.44 7.40 15.32
CA HIS A 59 -1.72 6.73 15.20
C HIS A 59 -2.12 6.07 16.52
N THR A 60 -3.41 6.19 16.86
CA THR A 60 -3.97 5.48 18.01
C THR A 60 -4.73 4.27 17.50
N PHE A 61 -4.18 3.09 17.71
CA PHE A 61 -4.82 1.85 17.31
C PHE A 61 -6.04 1.52 18.17
N PRO A 62 -7.10 0.94 17.57
CA PRO A 62 -8.21 0.37 18.33
C PRO A 62 -7.72 -0.73 19.26
N GLU A 63 -8.41 -0.93 20.39
CA GLU A 63 -8.10 -2.02 21.32
C GLU A 63 -8.19 -3.39 20.62
N GLY A 64 -7.13 -4.17 20.74
CA GLY A 64 -6.99 -5.49 20.09
C GLY A 64 -6.49 -5.46 18.65
N ALA A 65 -6.30 -4.30 18.05
CA ALA A 65 -5.59 -4.21 16.78
C ALA A 65 -4.13 -4.55 16.99
N GLY A 66 -3.64 -5.58 16.30
CA GLY A 66 -2.22 -5.92 16.30
C GLY A 66 -1.43 -4.99 15.39
N THR A 67 -0.21 -4.66 15.78
CA THR A 67 0.71 -3.92 14.92
C THR A 67 1.92 -4.77 14.57
N ARG A 68 2.36 -4.73 13.32
CA ARG A 68 3.64 -5.33 12.88
C ARG A 68 4.76 -4.31 12.81
N GLY A 69 4.42 -3.02 12.97
CA GLY A 69 5.34 -1.90 12.90
C GLY A 69 5.87 -1.58 11.49
N GLN A 70 5.29 -2.17 10.45
CA GLN A 70 5.76 -1.98 9.07
C GLN A 70 4.93 -0.90 8.37
N LEU A 71 5.50 0.28 8.25
CA LEU A 71 4.98 1.34 7.41
C LEU A 71 6.05 1.67 6.36
N ARG A 72 5.73 1.47 5.07
CA ARG A 72 6.72 1.58 3.99
C ARG A 72 6.70 2.91 3.29
N ASN A 73 5.53 3.36 2.85
CA ASN A 73 5.41 4.48 1.95
C ASN A 73 4.46 5.55 2.47
N LEU A 74 4.76 6.80 2.12
CA LEU A 74 3.91 7.97 2.30
C LEU A 74 3.63 8.57 0.92
N ALA A 75 2.51 9.26 0.78
CA ALA A 75 2.24 10.09 -0.38
C ALA A 75 2.18 11.56 0.02
N VAL A 76 2.73 12.43 -0.83
CA VAL A 76 2.63 13.88 -0.66
C VAL A 76 1.83 14.46 -1.82
N TRP A 77 0.78 15.21 -1.51
CA TRP A 77 -0.02 15.90 -2.50
C TRP A 77 -0.44 17.28 -1.98
N GLU A 78 -0.08 18.31 -2.73
CA GLU A 78 -0.27 19.71 -2.32
C GLU A 78 0.25 19.98 -0.88
N ASP A 79 -0.64 20.28 0.07
CA ASP A 79 -0.34 20.53 1.48
C ASP A 79 -0.62 19.32 2.41
N LEU A 80 -0.78 18.13 1.84
CA LEU A 80 -1.12 16.92 2.58
C LEU A 80 0.00 15.88 2.52
N ILE A 81 0.20 15.21 3.64
CA ILE A 81 0.94 13.94 3.76
C ILE A 81 -0.10 12.85 4.04
N SER A 82 -0.11 11.81 3.22
CA SER A 82 -1.06 10.71 3.37
C SER A 82 -0.34 9.41 3.73
N VAL A 83 -0.94 8.66 4.63
CA VAL A 83 -0.46 7.39 5.16
C VAL A 83 -1.62 6.41 5.24
N ALA A 84 -1.37 5.13 4.94
CA ALA A 84 -2.30 4.05 5.22
C ALA A 84 -1.82 3.28 6.45
N THR A 85 -2.59 3.31 7.53
CA THR A 85 -2.22 2.69 8.81
C THR A 85 -2.46 1.19 8.79
N GLU A 86 -1.75 0.46 9.66
CA GLU A 86 -1.81 -1.01 9.69
C GLU A 86 -3.20 -1.58 9.97
N ASP A 87 -4.04 -0.85 10.67
CA ASP A 87 -5.43 -1.22 10.96
C ASP A 87 -6.41 -0.87 9.81
N GLY A 88 -5.87 -0.57 8.62
CA GLY A 88 -6.67 -0.38 7.41
C GLY A 88 -7.37 0.97 7.33
N VAL A 89 -6.73 2.04 7.83
CA VAL A 89 -7.25 3.41 7.72
C VAL A 89 -6.31 4.26 6.88
N MET A 90 -6.83 4.98 5.90
CA MET A 90 -6.11 6.05 5.21
C MET A 90 -6.26 7.34 6.00
N VAL A 91 -5.15 8.02 6.25
CA VAL A 91 -5.13 9.29 7.00
C VAL A 91 -4.39 10.33 6.17
N ALA A 92 -4.94 11.53 6.06
CA ALA A 92 -4.24 12.68 5.53
C ALA A 92 -3.95 13.70 6.63
N LEU A 93 -2.70 14.10 6.70
CA LEU A 93 -2.17 15.08 7.63
C LEU A 93 -1.83 16.38 6.89
N ASP A 94 -2.03 17.49 7.54
CA ASP A 94 -1.46 18.76 7.10
C ASP A 94 0.07 18.65 7.11
N ALA A 95 0.71 18.87 5.97
CA ALA A 95 2.14 18.69 5.82
C ALA A 95 2.99 19.61 6.71
N ARG A 96 2.48 20.77 7.08
CA ARG A 96 3.20 21.77 7.89
C ARG A 96 3.05 21.57 9.38
N THR A 97 1.92 20.96 9.81
CA THR A 97 1.54 20.93 11.23
C THR A 97 1.31 19.54 11.78
N GLY A 98 1.19 18.50 10.93
CA GLY A 98 0.85 17.14 11.33
C GLY A 98 -0.60 16.97 11.80
N VAL A 99 -1.44 17.99 11.69
CA VAL A 99 -2.86 17.93 12.08
C VAL A 99 -3.64 17.07 11.09
N VAL A 100 -4.43 16.12 11.60
CA VAL A 100 -5.31 15.29 10.76
C VAL A 100 -6.34 16.17 10.05
N ARG A 101 -6.38 16.07 8.73
CA ARG A 101 -7.35 16.75 7.87
C ARG A 101 -8.57 15.87 7.62
N TRP A 102 -8.35 14.59 7.36
CA TRP A 102 -9.38 13.57 7.20
C TRP A 102 -8.83 12.17 7.45
N HIS A 103 -9.71 11.21 7.66
CA HIS A 103 -9.41 9.79 7.64
C HIS A 103 -10.53 9.01 6.97
N SER A 104 -10.20 7.89 6.35
CA SER A 104 -11.14 6.99 5.66
C SER A 104 -10.78 5.53 5.94
N THR A 105 -11.77 4.71 6.28
CA THR A 105 -11.55 3.28 6.51
C THR A 105 -11.45 2.54 5.17
N LEU A 106 -10.31 1.92 4.91
CA LEU A 106 -10.07 1.09 3.73
C LEU A 106 -10.67 -0.29 3.89
N ALA A 107 -10.45 -0.91 5.06
CA ALA A 107 -10.89 -2.26 5.37
C ALA A 107 -11.05 -2.46 6.88
N ASP A 108 -11.86 -3.44 7.29
CA ASP A 108 -12.03 -3.80 8.70
C ASP A 108 -10.90 -4.73 9.17
N TRP A 109 -10.02 -4.24 10.03
CA TRP A 109 -8.93 -5.01 10.62
C TRP A 109 -9.41 -6.25 11.39
N LYS A 110 -10.64 -6.25 11.93
CA LYS A 110 -11.22 -7.41 12.63
C LYS A 110 -11.43 -8.61 11.72
N LEU A 111 -11.55 -8.37 10.42
CA LEU A 111 -11.59 -9.41 9.40
C LEU A 111 -10.20 -9.89 8.99
N GLY A 112 -9.14 -9.33 9.59
CA GLY A 112 -7.76 -9.70 9.35
C GLY A 112 -7.04 -8.84 8.32
N TYR A 113 -7.71 -7.85 7.73
CA TYR A 113 -7.05 -6.90 6.85
C TYR A 113 -5.97 -6.10 7.56
N GLN A 114 -4.92 -5.80 6.85
CA GLN A 114 -3.80 -5.00 7.30
C GLN A 114 -3.32 -4.10 6.16
N ASN A 115 -2.56 -3.08 6.50
CA ASN A 115 -1.84 -2.30 5.51
C ASN A 115 -0.37 -2.18 5.92
N SER A 116 0.52 -2.55 5.04
CA SER A 116 1.96 -2.38 5.21
C SER A 116 2.61 -1.69 4.01
N SER A 117 1.81 -1.40 2.99
CA SER A 117 2.21 -0.77 1.74
C SER A 117 2.43 0.74 1.92
N GLY A 118 1.36 1.47 1.91
CA GLY A 118 1.28 2.92 1.82
C GLY A 118 0.89 3.40 0.42
N PRO A 119 0.26 4.58 0.33
CA PRO A 119 -0.30 5.08 -0.91
C PRO A 119 0.77 5.64 -1.86
N ILE A 120 0.45 5.64 -3.15
CA ILE A 120 1.02 6.56 -4.15
C ILE A 120 -0.03 7.60 -4.52
N VAL A 121 0.39 8.72 -5.09
CA VAL A 121 -0.55 9.76 -5.55
C VAL A 121 -0.42 9.97 -7.05
N VAL A 122 -1.56 9.96 -7.75
CA VAL A 122 -1.67 10.21 -9.20
C VAL A 122 -2.88 11.10 -9.44
N ASP A 123 -2.66 12.28 -10.02
CA ASP A 123 -3.72 13.24 -10.38
C ASP A 123 -4.74 13.50 -9.27
N GLY A 124 -4.25 13.68 -8.04
CA GLY A 124 -5.10 13.94 -6.87
C GLY A 124 -5.84 12.71 -6.34
N LYS A 125 -5.52 11.50 -6.81
CA LYS A 125 -6.02 10.23 -6.29
C LYS A 125 -4.93 9.55 -5.46
N LEU A 126 -5.25 9.13 -4.25
CA LEU A 126 -4.41 8.28 -3.41
C LEU A 126 -4.72 6.82 -3.71
N ILE A 127 -3.76 6.09 -4.25
CA ILE A 127 -3.97 4.71 -4.69
C ILE A 127 -3.18 3.79 -3.78
N ASN A 128 -3.87 2.81 -3.20
CA ASN A 128 -3.33 1.95 -2.16
C ASN A 128 -3.78 0.49 -2.32
N GLY A 129 -2.85 -0.42 -2.14
CA GLY A 129 -3.15 -1.84 -2.01
C GLY A 129 -3.39 -2.25 -0.57
N ILE A 130 -4.02 -3.40 -0.36
CA ILE A 130 -4.30 -3.95 0.98
C ILE A 130 -3.64 -5.32 1.14
N ASP A 131 -3.30 -5.69 2.37
CA ASP A 131 -2.82 -7.02 2.72
C ASP A 131 -3.64 -7.67 3.86
N GLY A 132 -3.20 -8.82 4.37
CA GLY A 132 -3.91 -9.56 5.41
C GLY A 132 -5.11 -10.36 4.92
N CYS A 133 -5.40 -10.37 3.64
CA CYS A 133 -6.50 -11.09 3.00
C CYS A 133 -6.22 -12.60 2.82
N SER A 134 -5.25 -13.13 3.51
CA SER A 134 -4.94 -14.56 3.56
C SER A 134 -5.93 -15.35 4.42
N ARG A 135 -6.76 -14.64 5.18
CA ARG A 135 -7.87 -15.21 5.93
C ARG A 135 -9.09 -15.23 5.03
N PHE A 136 -9.76 -16.35 4.96
CA PHE A 136 -10.93 -16.56 4.13
C PHE A 136 -12.03 -15.54 4.44
N THR A 137 -12.16 -14.54 3.58
CA THR A 137 -13.17 -13.50 3.68
C THR A 137 -13.86 -13.33 2.34
N GLU A 138 -15.15 -13.06 2.35
CA GLU A 138 -15.91 -12.78 1.11
C GLU A 138 -15.41 -11.52 0.37
N ALA A 139 -14.66 -10.69 1.06
CA ALA A 139 -14.20 -9.41 0.54
C ALA A 139 -12.76 -9.44 -0.02
N SER A 140 -12.07 -10.56 -0.07
CA SER A 140 -10.78 -10.72 -0.75
C SER A 140 -9.82 -9.49 -0.72
N CYS A 141 -8.66 -9.56 -1.35
CA CYS A 141 -7.74 -8.44 -1.49
C CYS A 141 -8.12 -7.49 -2.63
N PHE A 142 -7.70 -6.24 -2.52
CA PHE A 142 -8.05 -5.20 -3.48
C PHE A 142 -7.02 -4.05 -3.50
N ILE A 143 -7.13 -3.23 -4.54
CA ILE A 143 -6.49 -1.92 -4.69
C ILE A 143 -7.62 -0.90 -4.70
N THR A 144 -7.45 0.24 -4.03
CA THR A 144 -8.41 1.34 -4.01
C THR A 144 -7.78 2.64 -4.44
N ALA A 145 -8.59 3.52 -5.03
CA ALA A 145 -8.26 4.94 -5.15
C ALA A 145 -9.20 5.78 -4.31
N HIS A 146 -8.65 6.82 -3.70
CA HIS A 146 -9.38 7.79 -2.90
C HIS A 146 -9.04 9.20 -3.35
N ASP A 147 -10.04 10.08 -3.35
CA ASP A 147 -9.79 11.51 -3.54
C ASP A 147 -8.85 12.04 -2.45
N ALA A 148 -7.75 12.65 -2.85
CA ALA A 148 -6.70 13.08 -1.92
C ALA A 148 -7.14 14.21 -0.99
N ARG A 149 -8.17 14.99 -1.35
CA ARG A 149 -8.70 16.09 -0.53
C ARG A 149 -9.71 15.63 0.50
N THR A 150 -10.54 14.65 0.13
CA THR A 150 -11.72 14.27 0.92
C THR A 150 -11.60 12.89 1.56
N GLY A 151 -10.75 12.00 1.02
CA GLY A 151 -10.66 10.61 1.42
C GLY A 151 -11.80 9.73 0.89
N GLU A 152 -12.67 10.27 0.02
CA GLU A 152 -13.76 9.51 -0.61
C GLU A 152 -13.18 8.42 -1.52
N GLU A 153 -13.68 7.18 -1.40
CA GLU A 153 -13.31 6.10 -2.30
C GLU A 153 -13.89 6.33 -3.69
N LEU A 154 -13.02 6.38 -4.70
CA LEU A 154 -13.39 6.63 -6.09
C LEU A 154 -13.62 5.32 -6.84
N TRP A 155 -12.73 4.34 -6.64
CA TRP A 155 -12.85 3.00 -7.23
C TRP A 155 -12.15 1.94 -6.39
N ARG A 156 -12.53 0.67 -6.63
CA ARG A 156 -11.94 -0.51 -5.99
C ARG A 156 -11.81 -1.64 -6.99
N THR A 157 -10.60 -2.20 -7.11
CA THR A 157 -10.30 -3.33 -8.00
C THR A 157 -9.84 -4.51 -7.17
N TYR A 158 -10.55 -5.63 -7.27
CA TYR A 158 -10.20 -6.84 -6.56
C TYR A 158 -9.04 -7.56 -7.27
N THR A 159 -8.09 -8.03 -6.46
CA THR A 159 -6.90 -8.74 -6.94
C THR A 159 -7.06 -10.26 -6.97
N VAL A 160 -8.22 -10.75 -6.55
CA VAL A 160 -8.67 -12.14 -6.72
C VAL A 160 -9.88 -12.14 -7.66
N ALA A 161 -9.77 -12.86 -8.77
CA ALA A 161 -10.84 -12.93 -9.76
C ALA A 161 -12.09 -13.59 -9.17
N ARG A 162 -13.23 -12.93 -9.35
CA ARG A 162 -14.53 -13.37 -8.83
C ARG A 162 -15.19 -14.36 -9.78
N PRO A 163 -16.07 -15.24 -9.29
CA PRO A 163 -16.87 -16.09 -10.15
C PRO A 163 -17.67 -15.28 -11.17
N GLY A 164 -17.58 -15.65 -12.44
CA GLY A 164 -18.26 -14.96 -13.53
C GLY A 164 -17.54 -13.72 -14.09
N GLU A 165 -16.45 -13.29 -13.47
CA GLU A 165 -15.57 -12.24 -14.01
C GLU A 165 -14.38 -12.85 -14.80
N PRO A 166 -13.68 -12.07 -15.62
CA PRO A 166 -12.48 -12.52 -16.31
C PRO A 166 -11.45 -13.13 -15.34
N GLY A 167 -11.03 -14.36 -15.59
CA GLY A 167 -10.11 -15.10 -14.74
C GLY A 167 -10.77 -15.84 -13.57
N GLY A 168 -12.07 -15.69 -13.35
CA GLY A 168 -12.77 -16.35 -12.24
C GLY A 168 -12.79 -17.88 -12.34
N ASP A 169 -12.74 -18.43 -13.55
CA ASP A 169 -12.64 -19.86 -13.87
C ASP A 169 -11.27 -20.46 -13.53
N THR A 170 -10.23 -19.64 -13.41
CA THR A 170 -8.88 -20.10 -13.05
C THR A 170 -8.74 -20.59 -11.62
N TRP A 171 -9.77 -20.42 -10.80
CA TRP A 171 -9.88 -20.92 -9.44
C TRP A 171 -10.67 -22.22 -9.33
N GLY A 172 -10.99 -22.87 -10.48
CA GLY A 172 -11.82 -24.07 -10.50
C GLY A 172 -13.15 -23.87 -9.78
N ASP A 173 -13.61 -24.92 -9.09
CA ASP A 173 -14.86 -24.88 -8.32
C ASP A 173 -14.71 -24.28 -6.91
N LEU A 174 -13.55 -23.67 -6.58
CA LEU A 174 -13.31 -23.12 -5.26
C LEU A 174 -14.28 -21.96 -4.97
N PRO A 175 -15.12 -22.04 -3.91
CA PRO A 175 -16.01 -20.96 -3.53
C PRO A 175 -15.25 -19.66 -3.31
N PHE A 176 -15.84 -18.53 -3.70
CA PHE A 176 -15.18 -17.22 -3.60
C PHE A 176 -14.67 -16.91 -2.18
N ALA A 177 -15.46 -17.22 -1.15
CA ALA A 177 -15.05 -17.02 0.25
C ALA A 177 -13.80 -17.82 0.67
N LEU A 178 -13.37 -18.80 -0.13
CA LEU A 178 -12.15 -19.58 0.12
C LEU A 178 -10.98 -19.17 -0.78
N ARG A 179 -11.19 -18.24 -1.69
CA ARG A 179 -10.14 -17.69 -2.57
C ARG A 179 -9.36 -16.62 -1.81
N GLY A 180 -8.17 -16.94 -1.33
CA GLY A 180 -7.35 -16.03 -0.54
C GLY A 180 -6.00 -15.71 -1.17
N GLY A 181 -5.31 -14.71 -0.64
CA GLY A 181 -4.03 -14.24 -1.13
C GLY A 181 -4.15 -13.07 -2.12
N SER A 182 -3.22 -12.99 -3.07
CA SER A 182 -3.11 -11.88 -4.03
C SER A 182 -3.00 -10.51 -3.34
N GLU A 183 -2.35 -10.50 -2.18
CA GLU A 183 -2.14 -9.30 -1.37
C GLU A 183 -1.27 -8.28 -2.11
N VAL A 184 -1.55 -7.01 -1.89
CA VAL A 184 -0.79 -5.89 -2.45
C VAL A 184 -0.12 -5.14 -1.30
N TRP A 185 1.01 -5.66 -0.84
CA TRP A 185 1.73 -5.20 0.35
C TRP A 185 2.94 -4.30 0.03
N ILE A 186 3.14 -3.97 -1.25
CA ILE A 186 4.14 -3.00 -1.72
C ILE A 186 3.40 -1.92 -2.52
N ALA A 187 3.84 -0.68 -2.37
CA ALA A 187 3.32 0.43 -3.15
C ALA A 187 3.49 0.19 -4.65
N GLY A 188 2.53 0.65 -5.43
CA GLY A 188 2.59 0.61 -6.87
C GLY A 188 3.51 1.68 -7.47
N SER A 189 3.56 1.70 -8.78
CA SER A 189 4.21 2.77 -9.55
C SER A 189 3.27 3.28 -10.63
N TYR A 190 3.54 4.48 -11.11
CA TYR A 190 2.78 5.13 -12.18
C TYR A 190 3.71 5.55 -13.31
N ASP A 191 3.34 5.19 -14.53
CA ASP A 191 3.99 5.66 -15.76
C ASP A 191 3.10 6.71 -16.42
N SER A 192 3.53 7.96 -16.35
CA SER A 192 2.77 9.10 -16.91
C SER A 192 2.78 9.16 -18.44
N ALA A 193 3.69 8.44 -19.10
CA ALA A 193 3.72 8.39 -20.57
C ALA A 193 2.72 7.37 -21.11
N LEU A 194 2.47 6.30 -20.35
CA LEU A 194 1.47 5.27 -20.69
C LEU A 194 0.12 5.53 -20.04
N ASP A 195 0.06 6.40 -19.05
CA ASP A 195 -1.08 6.63 -18.18
C ASP A 195 -1.57 5.33 -17.52
N LEU A 196 -0.63 4.58 -16.94
CA LEU A 196 -0.90 3.28 -16.32
C LEU A 196 -0.29 3.19 -14.93
N LEU A 197 -1.05 2.56 -14.04
CA LEU A 197 -0.59 2.12 -12.72
C LEU A 197 -0.06 0.69 -12.81
N PHE A 198 1.00 0.38 -12.07
CA PHE A 198 1.55 -0.96 -11.98
C PHE A 198 1.59 -1.42 -10.53
N PHE A 199 0.97 -2.57 -10.25
CA PHE A 199 0.97 -3.20 -8.94
C PHE A 199 1.36 -4.67 -9.04
N GLY A 200 2.18 -5.12 -8.08
CA GLY A 200 2.47 -6.52 -7.89
C GLY A 200 1.50 -7.17 -6.91
N THR A 201 1.03 -8.37 -7.21
CA THR A 201 0.21 -9.18 -6.31
C THR A 201 1.01 -10.35 -5.75
N ALA A 202 0.76 -10.69 -4.50
CA ALA A 202 1.36 -11.85 -3.85
C ALA A 202 0.71 -13.17 -4.31
N GLN A 203 1.24 -14.27 -3.79
CA GLN A 203 0.78 -15.63 -4.10
C GLN A 203 -0.64 -15.89 -3.57
N SER A 204 -1.28 -16.91 -4.15
CA SER A 204 -2.55 -17.43 -3.63
C SER A 204 -2.39 -18.12 -2.27
N LYS A 205 -3.42 -18.12 -1.45
CA LYS A 205 -3.43 -18.70 -0.09
C LYS A 205 -4.52 -19.77 0.06
N PRO A 206 -4.27 -20.85 0.84
CA PRO A 206 -2.97 -21.34 1.32
C PRO A 206 -2.00 -21.60 0.16
N TRP A 207 -0.69 -21.50 0.38
CA TRP A 207 0.32 -21.52 -0.69
C TRP A 207 0.30 -22.75 -1.61
N VAL A 208 0.08 -23.93 -1.03
CA VAL A 208 0.10 -25.16 -1.80
C VAL A 208 -1.22 -25.37 -2.54
N ALA A 209 -1.19 -25.50 -3.87
CA ALA A 209 -2.39 -25.68 -4.70
C ALA A 209 -3.31 -26.81 -4.20
N ALA A 210 -2.74 -27.94 -3.81
CA ALA A 210 -3.49 -29.09 -3.27
C ALA A 210 -4.27 -28.72 -1.98
N SER A 211 -3.78 -27.79 -1.17
CA SER A 211 -4.49 -27.31 0.03
C SER A 211 -5.76 -26.51 -0.31
N ARG A 212 -5.84 -26.01 -1.54
CA ARG A 212 -7.01 -25.32 -2.09
C ARG A 212 -7.92 -26.26 -2.90
N GLY A 213 -7.56 -27.56 -3.01
CA GLY A 213 -8.23 -28.50 -3.90
C GLY A 213 -7.93 -28.25 -5.38
N LEU A 214 -6.85 -27.55 -5.68
CA LEU A 214 -6.40 -27.15 -7.01
C LEU A 214 -5.11 -27.90 -7.39
N THR A 215 -4.65 -27.69 -8.62
CA THR A 215 -3.42 -28.23 -9.17
C THR A 215 -2.47 -27.11 -9.58
N VAL A 216 -1.24 -27.46 -9.92
CA VAL A 216 -0.24 -26.53 -10.48
C VAL A 216 -0.64 -25.92 -11.83
N ASN A 217 -1.69 -26.44 -12.47
CA ASN A 217 -2.20 -25.92 -13.75
C ASN A 217 -3.30 -24.86 -13.55
N ASP A 218 -3.80 -24.70 -12.32
CA ASP A 218 -4.82 -23.70 -11.99
C ASP A 218 -4.15 -22.37 -11.74
N ALA A 219 -4.39 -21.39 -12.60
CA ALA A 219 -3.69 -20.11 -12.58
C ALA A 219 -3.98 -19.25 -11.35
N THR A 220 -5.17 -19.37 -10.76
CA THR A 220 -5.62 -18.58 -9.58
C THR A 220 -5.42 -17.08 -9.75
N LEU A 221 -5.97 -16.51 -10.83
CA LEU A 221 -5.81 -15.09 -11.14
C LEU A 221 -6.48 -14.19 -10.07
N PHE A 222 -5.85 -13.07 -9.69
CA PHE A 222 -4.59 -12.54 -10.25
C PHE A 222 -3.42 -12.69 -9.27
N ALA A 223 -3.24 -13.86 -8.66
CA ALA A 223 -2.09 -14.11 -7.79
C ALA A 223 -0.77 -14.09 -8.60
N ASN A 224 0.35 -13.78 -7.93
CA ASN A 224 1.71 -13.75 -8.51
C ASN A 224 1.81 -12.94 -9.81
N SER A 225 1.11 -11.83 -9.90
CA SER A 225 0.99 -11.06 -11.13
C SER A 225 1.50 -9.63 -11.00
N THR A 226 1.90 -9.06 -12.12
CA THR A 226 1.90 -7.62 -12.31
C THR A 226 0.60 -7.24 -12.98
N LEU A 227 -0.12 -6.29 -12.37
CA LEU A 227 -1.34 -5.69 -12.90
C LEU A 227 -1.02 -4.31 -13.46
N ALA A 228 -1.48 -4.01 -14.67
CA ALA A 228 -1.53 -2.66 -15.20
C ALA A 228 -2.97 -2.17 -15.14
N LEU A 229 -3.21 -1.08 -14.40
CA LEU A 229 -4.54 -0.53 -14.16
C LEU A 229 -4.67 0.85 -14.79
N ASP A 230 -5.87 1.14 -15.26
CA ASP A 230 -6.27 2.49 -15.60
C ASP A 230 -6.40 3.33 -14.31
N PRO A 231 -5.74 4.49 -14.19
CA PRO A 231 -5.81 5.31 -12.99
C PRO A 231 -7.17 5.97 -12.76
N ASP A 232 -8.04 6.07 -13.75
CA ASP A 232 -9.31 6.76 -13.65
C ASP A 232 -10.40 5.89 -13.02
N ASP A 233 -10.47 4.61 -13.38
CA ASP A 233 -11.52 3.71 -12.93
C ASP A 233 -11.03 2.41 -12.29
N GLY A 234 -9.70 2.19 -12.25
CA GLY A 234 -9.08 1.01 -11.69
C GLY A 234 -9.23 -0.26 -12.53
N SER A 235 -9.74 -0.17 -13.76
CA SER A 235 -9.88 -1.34 -14.62
C SER A 235 -8.53 -1.96 -14.95
N ILE A 236 -8.46 -3.31 -14.98
CA ILE A 236 -7.25 -4.03 -15.37
C ILE A 236 -7.12 -3.95 -16.90
N VAL A 237 -6.16 -3.14 -17.37
CA VAL A 237 -5.87 -2.99 -18.79
C VAL A 237 -5.16 -4.23 -19.34
N TRP A 238 -4.18 -4.72 -18.57
CA TRP A 238 -3.50 -6.00 -18.81
C TRP A 238 -2.88 -6.52 -17.52
N PHE A 239 -2.50 -7.78 -17.55
CA PHE A 239 -1.72 -8.41 -16.47
C PHE A 239 -0.68 -9.37 -17.04
N PHE A 240 0.33 -9.63 -16.24
CA PHE A 240 1.30 -10.69 -16.51
C PHE A 240 1.50 -11.52 -15.23
N GLN A 241 1.15 -12.81 -15.29
CA GLN A 241 1.35 -13.73 -14.18
C GLN A 241 2.77 -14.32 -14.26
N HIS A 242 3.55 -14.12 -13.20
CA HIS A 242 4.95 -14.56 -13.14
C HIS A 242 5.08 -16.04 -12.84
N ILE A 243 4.23 -16.55 -11.95
CA ILE A 243 4.22 -17.94 -11.52
C ILE A 243 2.76 -18.41 -11.47
N THR A 244 2.48 -19.55 -12.10
CA THR A 244 1.17 -20.23 -12.06
C THR A 244 1.21 -21.39 -11.07
N GLY A 245 0.08 -21.74 -10.48
CA GLY A 245 -0.10 -23.00 -9.74
C GLY A 245 0.67 -23.14 -8.44
N GLU A 246 1.03 -22.07 -7.79
CA GLU A 246 1.53 -22.11 -6.41
C GLU A 246 0.44 -22.41 -5.39
#